data_75d7da874a936f6d27d2130de9606011
#
_entry.id   75d7da874a936f6d27d2130de9606011
#
_cell.length_a   1.000
_cell.length_b   1.000
_cell.length_c   1.000
_cell.angle_alpha   90.00
_cell.angle_beta   90.00
_cell.angle_gamma   90.00
#
_symmetry.space_group_name_H-M   'P 1'
#
loop_
_entity.id
_entity.type
_entity.pdbx_description
1 polymer ?
#
loop_
_entity_poly.entity_id
_entity_poly.type
_entity_poly.pdbx_seq_one_letter_code
_entity_poly.pdbx_strand_id
1 'polypeptide(L)'
;YFGGSMSENACFPLLPIFKFLGTKFRNINFYSKMKNDVDMFTKAVFRYDHAVASFQVGLGVKTEGSLTIAGTKGYVYVPAPWWKTDYFEVRYEDQNYNKKYFYPYVGEGLRYEIKDFVVAILTDGYYFSKVSKEENLMMAEVQEIYILGKNVYKL
;
A
#
# COMPACT_ATOMS: atom_id res chain seq x y z
N TYR A 1 -9.66 1.77 22.28
CA TYR A 1 -9.40 0.48 21.64
C TYR A 1 -8.57 0.70 20.40
N PHE A 2 -7.40 0.09 20.35
CA PHE A 2 -6.53 0.09 19.16
C PHE A 2 -6.75 -1.26 18.47
N GLY A 3 -7.26 -1.24 17.24
CA GLY A 3 -7.53 -2.41 16.42
C GLY A 3 -8.36 -2.00 15.21
N GLY A 4 -8.61 -2.95 14.30
CA GLY A 4 -9.37 -2.71 13.10
C GLY A 4 -8.55 -2.80 11.82
N SER A 5 -9.24 -2.81 10.69
CA SER A 5 -8.61 -3.06 9.40
C SER A 5 -7.58 -1.99 9.02
N MET A 6 -7.81 -0.74 9.39
CA MET A 6 -6.86 0.35 9.15
C MET A 6 -5.60 0.21 10.00
N SER A 7 -5.76 -0.05 11.31
CA SER A 7 -4.61 -0.16 12.21
C SER A 7 -3.70 -1.35 11.88
N GLU A 8 -4.29 -2.47 11.44
CA GLU A 8 -3.55 -3.71 11.22
C GLU A 8 -3.00 -3.84 9.80
N ASN A 9 -3.70 -3.32 8.80
CA ASN A 9 -3.39 -3.64 7.40
C ASN A 9 -3.08 -2.43 6.50
N ALA A 10 -3.27 -1.19 6.96
CA ALA A 10 -3.14 -0.02 6.07
C ALA A 10 -1.70 0.22 5.60
N CYS A 11 -0.68 -0.14 6.38
CA CYS A 11 0.72 0.04 6.00
C CYS A 11 1.07 -0.67 4.67
N PHE A 12 0.48 -1.83 4.40
CA PHE A 12 0.72 -2.58 3.16
C PHE A 12 0.32 -1.79 1.91
N PRO A 13 -0.93 -1.32 1.73
CA PRO A 13 -1.32 -0.56 0.55
C PRO A 13 -0.83 0.89 0.55
N LEU A 14 -0.50 1.49 1.69
CA LEU A 14 0.07 2.84 1.76
C LEU A 14 1.45 2.89 1.14
N LEU A 15 2.27 1.86 1.34
CA LEU A 15 3.63 1.83 0.84
C LEU A 15 3.72 2.00 -0.69
N PRO A 16 3.04 1.19 -1.52
CA PRO A 16 3.07 1.41 -2.97
C PRO A 16 2.51 2.77 -3.39
N ILE A 17 1.46 3.29 -2.73
CA ILE A 17 0.95 4.63 -3.03
C ILE A 17 2.07 5.68 -2.86
N PHE A 18 2.77 5.67 -1.73
CA PHE A 18 3.84 6.63 -1.48
C PHE A 18 5.06 6.41 -2.36
N LYS A 19 5.37 5.15 -2.73
CA LYS A 19 6.45 4.85 -3.68
C LYS A 19 6.21 5.42 -5.07
N PHE A 20 4.98 5.41 -5.55
CA PHE A 20 4.66 5.86 -6.92
C PHE A 20 4.20 7.32 -7.01
N LEU A 21 3.51 7.84 -6.01
CA LEU A 21 2.92 9.17 -6.03
C LEU A 21 3.55 10.14 -5.01
N GLY A 22 4.42 9.63 -4.13
CA GLY A 22 5.03 10.41 -3.06
C GLY A 22 4.10 10.63 -1.87
N THR A 23 4.64 11.25 -0.84
CA THR A 23 3.96 11.49 0.45
C THR A 23 3.08 12.75 0.47
N LYS A 24 3.21 13.64 -0.53
CA LYS A 24 2.53 14.93 -0.58
C LYS A 24 1.19 14.85 -1.31
N PHE A 25 0.17 14.34 -0.65
CA PHE A 25 -1.21 14.37 -1.15
C PHE A 25 -1.96 15.63 -0.66
N ARG A 26 -3.04 16.02 -1.38
CA ARG A 26 -3.88 17.18 -1.04
C ARG A 26 -4.95 16.86 -0.02
N ASN A 27 -5.52 15.68 -0.11
CA ASN A 27 -6.59 15.22 0.77
C ASN A 27 -6.68 13.71 0.81
N ILE A 28 -7.23 13.18 1.90
CA ILE A 28 -7.60 11.78 2.05
C ILE A 28 -8.99 11.70 2.68
N ASN A 29 -9.83 10.79 2.15
CA ASN A 29 -11.13 10.45 2.70
C ASN A 29 -11.21 8.96 2.98
N PHE A 30 -11.87 8.60 4.08
CA PHE A 30 -12.06 7.22 4.50
C PHE A 30 -13.55 6.88 4.57
N TYR A 31 -13.92 5.72 4.04
CA TYR A 31 -15.27 5.18 4.09
C TYR A 31 -15.22 3.85 4.82
N SER A 32 -15.79 3.80 6.03
CA SER A 32 -15.58 2.70 6.96
C SER A 32 -16.86 2.03 7.40
N LYS A 33 -16.91 0.70 7.31
CA LYS A 33 -17.92 -0.13 7.94
C LYS A 33 -17.47 -0.50 9.35
N MET A 34 -18.19 0.01 10.34
CA MET A 34 -17.87 -0.20 11.76
C MET A 34 -18.67 -1.36 12.35
N LYS A 35 -18.06 -2.07 13.33
CA LYS A 35 -18.71 -3.04 14.21
C LYS A 35 -18.07 -2.96 15.59
N ASN A 36 -18.84 -2.67 16.63
CA ASN A 36 -18.36 -2.51 18.01
C ASN A 36 -17.17 -1.53 18.11
N ASP A 37 -17.30 -0.37 17.47
CA ASP A 37 -16.28 0.70 17.39
C ASP A 37 -14.95 0.33 16.70
N VAL A 38 -14.93 -0.81 16.01
CA VAL A 38 -13.78 -1.28 15.22
C VAL A 38 -14.15 -1.27 13.74
N ASP A 39 -13.26 -0.79 12.90
CA ASP A 39 -13.49 -0.85 11.46
C ASP A 39 -13.21 -2.26 10.91
N MET A 40 -14.27 -2.85 10.36
CA MET A 40 -14.23 -4.17 9.74
C MET A 40 -13.85 -4.10 8.26
N PHE A 41 -14.05 -2.94 7.66
CA PHE A 41 -13.67 -2.62 6.29
C PHE A 41 -13.53 -1.12 6.16
N THR A 42 -12.45 -0.69 5.50
CA THR A 42 -12.22 0.71 5.17
C THR A 42 -11.69 0.84 3.76
N LYS A 43 -12.30 1.73 2.97
CA LYS A 43 -11.77 2.22 1.71
C LYS A 43 -11.25 3.63 1.91
N ALA A 44 -9.98 3.87 1.55
CA ALA A 44 -9.35 5.19 1.57
C ALA A 44 -9.16 5.70 0.13
N VAL A 45 -9.38 7.01 -0.07
CA VAL A 45 -9.20 7.68 -1.35
C VAL A 45 -8.31 8.89 -1.15
N PHE A 46 -7.17 8.91 -1.84
CA PHE A 46 -6.20 10.01 -1.86
C PHE A 46 -6.39 10.86 -3.10
N ARG A 47 -6.34 12.17 -2.91
CA ARG A 47 -6.27 13.13 -4.01
C ARG A 47 -4.90 13.79 -4.05
N TYR A 48 -4.20 13.62 -5.16
CA TYR A 48 -2.99 14.37 -5.54
C TYR A 48 -3.36 15.46 -6.55
N ASP A 49 -2.42 16.30 -6.92
CA ASP A 49 -2.64 17.34 -7.95
C ASP A 49 -2.85 16.75 -9.34
N HIS A 50 -2.22 15.62 -9.61
CA HIS A 50 -2.17 14.99 -10.93
C HIS A 50 -2.63 13.52 -10.93
N ALA A 51 -3.06 13.00 -9.77
CA ALA A 51 -3.46 11.61 -9.63
C ALA A 51 -4.50 11.40 -8.53
N VAL A 52 -5.16 10.26 -8.59
CA VAL A 52 -6.00 9.72 -7.52
C VAL A 52 -5.51 8.32 -7.21
N ALA A 53 -5.36 8.01 -5.92
CA ALA A 53 -5.10 6.66 -5.47
C ALA A 53 -6.19 6.20 -4.51
N SER A 54 -6.45 4.91 -4.47
CA SER A 54 -7.33 4.34 -3.46
C SER A 54 -6.84 2.97 -3.04
N PHE A 55 -7.12 2.62 -1.80
CA PHE A 55 -6.94 1.27 -1.30
C PHE A 55 -8.14 0.84 -0.48
N GLN A 56 -8.21 -0.44 -0.20
CA GLN A 56 -9.18 -1.01 0.72
C GLN A 56 -8.52 -2.07 1.60
N VAL A 57 -8.92 -2.09 2.86
CA VAL A 57 -8.50 -3.07 3.86
C VAL A 57 -9.73 -3.59 4.60
N GLY A 58 -9.70 -4.83 5.03
CA GLY A 58 -10.84 -5.42 5.72
C GLY A 58 -10.48 -6.67 6.51
N LEU A 59 -11.08 -6.80 7.68
CA LEU A 59 -11.01 -7.98 8.54
C LEU A 59 -12.22 -8.92 8.31
N GLY A 60 -13.32 -8.38 7.82
CA GLY A 60 -14.58 -9.12 7.62
C GLY A 60 -15.03 -9.19 6.16
N VAL A 61 -14.17 -8.79 5.21
CA VAL A 61 -14.51 -8.74 3.78
C VAL A 61 -13.41 -9.41 2.97
N LYS A 62 -13.81 -10.34 2.11
CA LYS A 62 -12.91 -10.93 1.11
C LYS A 62 -12.80 -10.02 -0.10
N THR A 63 -11.59 -9.63 -0.46
CA THR A 63 -11.30 -8.86 -1.69
C THR A 63 -10.28 -9.58 -2.55
N GLU A 64 -10.14 -9.18 -3.82
CA GLU A 64 -9.18 -9.78 -4.77
C GLU A 64 -7.74 -9.68 -4.27
N GLY A 65 -7.32 -8.54 -3.75
CA GLY A 65 -5.95 -8.30 -3.31
C GLY A 65 -4.96 -8.15 -4.45
N SER A 66 -5.38 -7.62 -5.59
CA SER A 66 -4.52 -7.20 -6.70
C SER A 66 -4.08 -5.74 -6.53
N LEU A 67 -2.99 -5.35 -7.24
CA LEU A 67 -2.55 -3.96 -7.34
C LEU A 67 -2.55 -3.53 -8.81
N THR A 68 -3.16 -2.38 -9.08
CA THR A 68 -3.17 -1.78 -10.42
C THR A 68 -2.65 -0.35 -10.36
N ILE A 69 -1.73 0.00 -11.26
CA ILE A 69 -1.19 1.35 -11.40
C ILE A 69 -1.48 1.80 -12.83
N ALA A 70 -2.47 2.67 -12.99
CA ALA A 70 -2.91 3.17 -14.28
C ALA A 70 -2.09 4.39 -14.72
N GLY A 71 -1.71 4.43 -15.98
CA GLY A 71 -1.04 5.55 -16.65
C GLY A 71 -1.70 5.87 -17.99
N THR A 72 -1.25 6.93 -18.64
CA THR A 72 -1.84 7.42 -19.91
C THR A 72 -1.52 6.53 -21.12
N LYS A 73 -0.53 5.65 -21.05
CA LYS A 73 -0.12 4.77 -22.15
C LYS A 73 -0.32 3.30 -21.87
N GLY A 74 -0.80 2.96 -20.68
CA GLY A 74 -1.00 1.59 -20.23
C GLY A 74 -1.08 1.52 -18.73
N TYR A 75 -1.09 0.32 -18.19
CA TYR A 75 -1.14 0.11 -16.74
C TYR A 75 -0.29 -1.08 -16.32
N VAL A 76 0.17 -1.02 -15.07
CA VAL A 76 0.82 -2.14 -14.39
C VAL A 76 -0.24 -2.93 -13.64
N TYR A 77 -0.25 -4.22 -13.82
CA TYR A 77 -1.10 -5.15 -13.08
C TYR A 77 -0.24 -6.14 -12.30
N VAL A 78 -0.45 -6.18 -11.00
CA VAL A 78 0.18 -7.12 -10.07
C VAL A 78 -0.94 -8.04 -9.56
N PRO A 79 -0.91 -9.35 -9.89
CA PRO A 79 -1.99 -10.26 -9.52
C PRO A 79 -2.06 -10.51 -8.02
N ALA A 80 -3.20 -11.02 -7.59
CA ALA A 80 -3.46 -11.40 -6.21
C ALA A 80 -2.67 -12.66 -5.79
N PRO A 81 -2.16 -12.69 -4.56
CA PRO A 81 -2.02 -11.57 -3.64
C PRO A 81 -0.80 -10.71 -4.02
N TRP A 82 -1.02 -9.43 -4.28
CA TRP A 82 0.02 -8.54 -4.83
C TRP A 82 1.30 -8.48 -4.00
N TRP A 83 1.19 -8.70 -2.69
CA TRP A 83 2.33 -8.70 -1.75
C TRP A 83 3.12 -10.02 -1.72
N LYS A 84 2.68 -11.04 -2.47
CA LYS A 84 3.30 -12.37 -2.49
C LYS A 84 3.32 -12.98 -3.91
N THR A 85 3.32 -12.14 -4.94
CA THR A 85 3.44 -12.58 -6.33
C THR A 85 4.90 -12.51 -6.78
N ASP A 86 5.27 -13.36 -7.74
CA ASP A 86 6.60 -13.42 -8.34
C ASP A 86 6.66 -12.74 -9.72
N TYR A 87 5.56 -12.13 -10.16
CA TYR A 87 5.51 -11.43 -11.44
C TYR A 87 4.54 -10.26 -11.42
N PHE A 88 4.73 -9.35 -12.39
CA PHE A 88 3.76 -8.32 -12.75
C PHE A 88 3.70 -8.17 -14.28
N GLU A 89 2.66 -7.54 -14.76
CA GLU A 89 2.43 -7.28 -16.17
C GLU A 89 2.34 -5.78 -16.44
N VAL A 90 2.97 -5.34 -17.53
CA VAL A 90 2.72 -4.01 -18.11
C VAL A 90 1.82 -4.22 -19.32
N ARG A 91 0.64 -3.67 -19.26
CA ARG A 91 -0.40 -3.84 -20.27
C ARG A 91 -0.65 -2.52 -21.00
N TYR A 92 -0.60 -2.57 -22.32
CA TYR A 92 -0.81 -1.44 -23.20
C TYR A 92 -2.16 -1.58 -23.90
N GLU A 93 -2.64 -0.50 -24.55
CA GLU A 93 -3.84 -0.53 -25.36
C GLU A 93 -3.71 -1.54 -26.52
N ASP A 94 -2.59 -1.51 -27.24
CA ASP A 94 -2.21 -2.59 -28.15
C ASP A 94 -1.59 -3.75 -27.37
N GLN A 95 -2.32 -4.85 -27.28
CA GLN A 95 -1.91 -6.05 -26.52
C GLN A 95 -0.63 -6.70 -27.03
N ASN A 96 -0.21 -6.46 -28.27
CA ASN A 96 1.06 -6.96 -28.80
C ASN A 96 2.29 -6.42 -28.05
N TYR A 97 2.15 -5.27 -27.40
CA TYR A 97 3.22 -4.66 -26.59
C TYR A 97 3.17 -5.09 -25.12
N ASN A 98 2.23 -5.92 -24.70
CA ASN A 98 2.15 -6.38 -23.31
C ASN A 98 3.41 -7.14 -22.94
N LYS A 99 3.90 -6.86 -21.71
CA LYS A 99 5.11 -7.48 -21.17
C LYS A 99 4.85 -8.04 -19.79
N LYS A 100 5.39 -9.23 -19.55
CA LYS A 100 5.38 -9.89 -18.26
C LYS A 100 6.79 -9.95 -17.70
N TYR A 101 6.95 -9.53 -16.43
CA TYR A 101 8.22 -9.47 -15.73
C TYR A 101 8.18 -10.42 -14.55
N PHE A 102 9.17 -11.28 -14.44
CA PHE A 102 9.29 -12.28 -13.38
C PHE A 102 10.40 -11.88 -12.40
N TYR A 103 10.07 -11.88 -11.12
CA TYR A 103 10.99 -11.61 -10.03
C TYR A 103 10.76 -12.62 -8.91
N PRO A 104 11.16 -13.89 -9.13
CA PRO A 104 10.95 -14.94 -8.14
C PRO A 104 11.72 -14.61 -6.85
N TYR A 105 11.08 -14.84 -5.74
CA TYR A 105 11.71 -14.72 -4.43
C TYR A 105 11.78 -16.10 -3.76
N VAL A 106 12.75 -16.27 -2.84
CA VAL A 106 12.99 -17.54 -2.17
C VAL A 106 12.36 -17.55 -0.78
N GLY A 107 11.44 -18.45 -0.53
CA GLY A 107 10.74 -18.59 0.76
C GLY A 107 9.75 -17.44 1.02
N GLU A 108 9.63 -17.05 2.29
CA GLU A 108 8.76 -15.97 2.72
C GLU A 108 9.51 -14.62 2.75
N GLY A 109 8.79 -13.50 2.59
CA GLY A 109 9.38 -12.15 2.52
C GLY A 109 10.20 -11.74 3.75
N LEU A 110 9.90 -12.27 4.94
CA LEU A 110 10.56 -11.97 6.20
C LEU A 110 12.09 -12.13 6.16
N ARG A 111 12.61 -13.09 5.40
CA ARG A 111 14.08 -13.27 5.26
C ARG A 111 14.78 -12.05 4.68
N TYR A 112 14.13 -11.35 3.77
CA TYR A 112 14.68 -10.14 3.14
C TYR A 112 14.65 -8.97 4.12
N GLU A 113 13.59 -8.85 4.90
CA GLU A 113 13.47 -7.85 5.95
C GLU A 113 14.53 -8.03 7.03
N ILE A 114 14.73 -9.26 7.54
CA ILE A 114 15.78 -9.59 8.51
C ILE A 114 17.16 -9.26 7.92
N LYS A 115 17.41 -9.64 6.67
CA LYS A 115 18.69 -9.34 6.00
C LYS A 115 18.92 -7.82 5.95
N ASP A 116 17.95 -7.04 5.49
CA ASP A 116 18.05 -5.59 5.36
C ASP A 116 18.28 -4.95 6.74
N PHE A 117 17.61 -5.43 7.79
CA PHE A 117 17.79 -4.98 9.18
C PHE A 117 19.22 -5.26 9.70
N VAL A 118 19.71 -6.48 9.51
CA VAL A 118 21.08 -6.85 9.91
C VAL A 118 22.13 -6.02 9.19
N VAL A 119 21.96 -5.81 7.87
CA VAL A 119 22.89 -4.97 7.08
C VAL A 119 22.85 -3.53 7.58
N ALA A 120 21.69 -2.99 7.91
CA ALA A 120 21.57 -1.63 8.45
C ALA A 120 22.34 -1.48 9.79
N ILE A 121 22.27 -2.47 10.67
CA ILE A 121 23.04 -2.47 11.93
C ILE A 121 24.55 -2.56 11.67
N LEU A 122 24.98 -3.49 10.82
CA LEU A 122 26.40 -3.73 10.56
C LEU A 122 27.08 -2.58 9.79
N THR A 123 26.32 -1.73 9.13
CA THR A 123 26.83 -0.59 8.34
C THR A 123 26.64 0.76 9.03
N ASP A 124 26.33 0.79 10.33
CA ASP A 124 26.05 2.01 11.11
C ASP A 124 25.07 2.98 10.43
N GLY A 125 24.05 2.42 9.75
CA GLY A 125 23.05 3.21 9.05
C GLY A 125 23.47 3.74 7.68
N TYR A 126 24.64 3.37 7.14
CA TYR A 126 25.01 3.66 5.74
C TYR A 126 24.17 2.88 4.73
N TYR A 127 23.43 1.87 5.20
CA TYR A 127 22.49 1.14 4.36
C TYR A 127 21.19 1.94 4.21
N PHE A 128 20.86 2.31 2.97
CA PHE A 128 19.59 2.96 2.69
C PHE A 128 18.43 1.96 2.79
N SER A 129 17.58 2.13 3.79
CA SER A 129 16.34 1.37 3.90
C SER A 129 15.50 1.53 2.62
N LYS A 130 14.88 0.45 2.17
CA LYS A 130 13.93 0.48 1.05
C LYS A 130 12.70 1.33 1.34
N VAL A 131 12.39 1.54 2.61
CA VAL A 131 11.34 2.46 3.08
C VAL A 131 12.03 3.65 3.73
N SER A 132 11.80 4.85 3.21
CA SER A 132 12.40 6.06 3.75
C SER A 132 11.77 6.46 5.08
N LYS A 133 12.47 7.29 5.86
CA LYS A 133 11.93 7.86 7.10
C LYS A 133 10.65 8.68 6.83
N GLU A 134 10.61 9.43 5.72
CA GLU A 134 9.46 10.22 5.31
C GLU A 134 8.24 9.34 5.03
N GLU A 135 8.42 8.24 4.28
CA GLU A 135 7.35 7.28 4.02
C GLU A 135 6.82 6.64 5.30
N ASN A 136 7.70 6.23 6.21
CA ASN A 136 7.31 5.66 7.51
C ASN A 136 6.50 6.66 8.36
N LEU A 137 6.97 7.90 8.45
CA LEU A 137 6.27 8.95 9.19
C LEU A 137 4.89 9.24 8.57
N MET A 138 4.81 9.32 7.25
CA MET A 138 3.55 9.58 6.56
C MET A 138 2.55 8.42 6.71
N MET A 139 3.01 7.17 6.74
CA MET A 139 2.13 6.03 7.04
C MET A 139 1.52 6.14 8.44
N ALA A 140 2.33 6.53 9.42
CA ALA A 140 1.86 6.76 10.79
C ALA A 140 0.88 7.96 10.86
N GLU A 141 1.18 9.06 10.18
CA GLU A 141 0.29 10.23 10.09
C GLU A 141 -1.07 9.88 9.47
N VAL A 142 -1.11 9.10 8.40
CA VAL A 142 -2.38 8.64 7.79
C VAL A 142 -3.21 7.82 8.78
N GLN A 143 -2.56 6.94 9.54
CA GLN A 143 -3.24 6.17 10.59
C GLN A 143 -3.75 7.09 11.72
N GLU A 144 -2.97 8.09 12.13
CA GLU A 144 -3.37 9.08 13.12
C GLU A 144 -4.57 9.92 12.64
N ILE A 145 -4.55 10.41 11.38
CA ILE A 145 -5.68 11.12 10.76
C ILE A 145 -6.96 10.28 10.86
N TYR A 146 -6.85 8.98 10.59
CA TYR A 146 -7.96 8.04 10.68
C TYR A 146 -8.46 7.87 12.12
N ILE A 147 -7.56 7.62 13.08
CA ILE A 147 -7.88 7.44 14.51
C ILE A 147 -8.55 8.69 15.09
N LEU A 148 -8.11 9.87 14.69
CA LEU A 148 -8.71 11.15 15.07
C LEU A 148 -10.07 11.42 14.41
N GLY A 149 -10.56 10.52 13.57
CA GLY A 149 -11.85 10.64 12.88
C GLY A 149 -11.89 11.71 11.80
N LYS A 150 -10.74 12.23 11.37
CA LYS A 150 -10.68 13.24 10.32
C LYS A 150 -11.02 12.64 8.96
N ASN A 151 -12.03 13.20 8.29
CA ASN A 151 -12.51 12.74 6.97
C ASN A 151 -12.95 11.27 6.96
N VAL A 152 -13.43 10.74 8.08
CA VAL A 152 -13.93 9.37 8.23
C VAL A 152 -15.46 9.39 8.13
N TYR A 153 -15.98 8.73 7.09
CA TYR A 153 -17.40 8.54 6.84
C TYR A 153 -17.79 7.12 7.25
N LYS A 154 -18.58 7.01 8.33
CA LYS A 154 -19.06 5.72 8.85
C LYS A 154 -20.29 5.26 8.08
N LEU A 155 -20.31 3.99 7.66
CA LEU A 155 -21.39 3.32 6.94
C LEU A 155 -22.18 2.42 7.86
#